data_a6f44a1683b8263fabb0dff841a688e7
#
_entry.id   a6f44a1683b8263fabb0dff841a688e7
#
_cell.length_a   1.000
_cell.length_b   1.000
_cell.length_c   1.000
_cell.angle_alpha   90.00
_cell.angle_beta   90.00
_cell.angle_gamma   90.00
#
_symmetry.space_group_name_H-M   'P 1'
#
loop_
_entity.id
_entity.type
_entity.pdbx_description
1 polymer ?
#
loop_
_entity_poly.entity_id
_entity_poly.type
_entity_poly.pdbx_seq_one_letter_code
_entity_poly.pdbx_strand_id
1 'polypeptide(L)'
;MGGSEDRLTLLIVDDEEMVLTSLRSFLNLETDYNVKTFISAKEAIEYVKNNEIDLVISDYLMPEMDGLSFLNTIKDLKPEVPRIILTGYADKENAIKAINDVGLYQYIEKPWDNDDMLIILRNGLERNKLLKRLQEKMAEIDSAHSEFSDLQKEILKTFI
;
A
#
# COMPACT_ATOMS: atom_id res chain seq x y z
N MET A 1 -23.63 -11.49 0.27
CA MET A 1 -22.32 -11.85 0.79
C MET A 1 -21.24 -11.38 -0.16
N GLY A 2 -20.53 -10.38 0.23
CA GLY A 2 -19.34 -10.00 -0.53
C GLY A 2 -18.36 -11.16 -0.49
N GLY A 3 -18.00 -11.71 -1.63
CA GLY A 3 -16.98 -12.72 -1.69
C GLY A 3 -15.65 -12.20 -1.19
N SER A 4 -14.70 -13.09 -0.91
CA SER A 4 -13.35 -12.70 -0.50
C SER A 4 -12.65 -11.78 -1.51
N GLU A 5 -13.16 -11.72 -2.74
CA GLU A 5 -12.62 -10.90 -3.83
C GLU A 5 -12.81 -9.39 -3.62
N ASP A 6 -13.86 -9.01 -2.86
CA ASP A 6 -14.15 -7.58 -2.60
C ASP A 6 -13.45 -7.05 -1.34
N ARG A 7 -12.72 -7.90 -0.62
CA ARG A 7 -12.03 -7.51 0.61
C ARG A 7 -10.67 -6.93 0.28
N LEU A 8 -10.38 -5.79 0.92
CA LEU A 8 -9.06 -5.18 0.81
C LEU A 8 -8.03 -6.00 1.58
N THR A 9 -6.86 -6.16 0.99
CA THR A 9 -5.78 -6.98 1.56
C THR A 9 -4.70 -6.10 2.17
N LEU A 10 -4.44 -6.32 3.46
CA LEU A 10 -3.35 -5.70 4.19
C LEU A 10 -2.23 -6.71 4.39
N LEU A 11 -1.01 -6.31 4.08
CA LEU A 11 0.19 -7.09 4.32
C LEU A 11 0.91 -6.50 5.52
N ILE A 12 1.21 -7.32 6.51
CA ILE A 12 1.93 -6.90 7.73
C ILE A 12 3.17 -7.76 7.90
N VAL A 13 4.32 -7.10 8.03
CA VAL A 13 5.61 -7.77 8.22
C VAL A 13 6.25 -7.29 9.52
N ASP A 14 6.54 -8.22 10.41
CA ASP A 14 7.19 -7.96 11.68
C ASP A 14 7.84 -9.27 12.13
N ASP A 15 9.07 -9.22 12.63
CA ASP A 15 9.77 -10.40 13.11
C ASP A 15 9.26 -10.92 14.46
N GLU A 16 8.45 -10.12 15.16
CA GLU A 16 7.82 -10.51 16.42
C GLU A 16 6.41 -11.07 16.17
N GLU A 17 6.25 -12.38 16.37
CA GLU A 17 4.96 -13.03 16.17
C GLU A 17 3.86 -12.46 17.05
N MET A 18 4.20 -11.99 18.25
CA MET A 18 3.22 -11.40 19.17
C MET A 18 2.59 -10.12 18.58
N VAL A 19 3.40 -9.31 17.89
CA VAL A 19 2.92 -8.11 17.21
C VAL A 19 1.95 -8.49 16.09
N LEU A 20 2.33 -9.46 15.27
CA LEU A 20 1.50 -9.95 14.18
C LEU A 20 0.17 -10.53 14.67
N THR A 21 0.23 -11.34 15.71
CA THR A 21 -0.97 -11.96 16.30
C THR A 21 -1.90 -10.89 16.86
N SER A 22 -1.36 -9.91 17.58
CA SER A 22 -2.12 -8.81 18.14
C SER A 22 -2.82 -7.98 17.07
N LEU A 23 -2.09 -7.59 16.04
CA LEU A 23 -2.66 -6.82 14.93
C LEU A 23 -3.70 -7.61 14.15
N ARG A 24 -3.40 -8.87 13.84
CA ARG A 24 -4.33 -9.74 13.12
C ARG A 24 -5.64 -9.91 13.87
N SER A 25 -5.56 -10.23 15.17
CA SER A 25 -6.74 -10.43 16.00
C SER A 25 -7.59 -9.17 16.09
N PHE A 26 -6.95 -8.03 16.30
CA PHE A 26 -7.61 -6.75 16.37
C PHE A 26 -8.31 -6.41 15.05
N LEU A 27 -7.60 -6.51 13.94
CA LEU A 27 -8.13 -6.17 12.62
C LEU A 27 -9.22 -7.14 12.16
N ASN A 28 -9.09 -8.42 12.47
CA ASN A 28 -10.13 -9.39 12.15
C ASN A 28 -11.42 -9.14 12.91
N LEU A 29 -11.30 -8.63 14.14
CA LEU A 29 -12.46 -8.32 14.97
C LEU A 29 -13.15 -7.03 14.54
N GLU A 30 -12.39 -6.02 14.19
CA GLU A 30 -12.88 -4.66 13.95
C GLU A 30 -13.09 -4.30 12.47
N THR A 31 -12.61 -5.13 11.55
CA THR A 31 -12.66 -4.83 10.12
C THR A 31 -12.96 -6.08 9.29
N ASP A 32 -13.27 -5.85 8.01
CA ASP A 32 -13.42 -6.91 7.01
C ASP A 32 -12.16 -7.12 6.19
N TYR A 33 -11.04 -6.50 6.57
CA TYR A 33 -9.80 -6.61 5.82
C TYR A 33 -9.28 -8.04 5.79
N ASN A 34 -8.71 -8.42 4.66
CA ASN A 34 -7.98 -9.67 4.52
C ASN A 34 -6.54 -9.41 4.97
N VAL A 35 -6.19 -9.89 6.16
CA VAL A 35 -4.90 -9.61 6.78
C VAL A 35 -3.92 -10.75 6.51
N LYS A 36 -2.81 -10.43 5.84
CA LYS A 36 -1.72 -11.36 5.57
C LYS A 36 -0.50 -10.95 6.38
N THR A 37 0.03 -11.87 7.16
CA THR A 37 1.16 -11.58 8.05
C THR A 37 2.36 -12.44 7.70
N PHE A 38 3.55 -11.84 7.79
CA PHE A 38 4.82 -12.50 7.53
C PHE A 38 5.85 -12.11 8.58
N ILE A 39 6.64 -13.08 9.03
CA ILE A 39 7.79 -12.80 9.90
C ILE A 39 9.06 -12.53 9.09
N SER A 40 9.04 -12.82 7.80
CA SER A 40 10.16 -12.64 6.88
C SER A 40 9.82 -11.67 5.77
N ALA A 41 10.66 -10.65 5.60
CA ALA A 41 10.53 -9.70 4.51
C ALA A 41 10.65 -10.39 3.14
N LYS A 42 11.53 -11.37 3.02
CA LYS A 42 11.72 -12.11 1.77
C LYS A 42 10.46 -12.86 1.34
N GLU A 43 9.81 -13.53 2.28
CA GLU A 43 8.56 -14.24 2.02
C GLU A 43 7.45 -13.27 1.64
N ALA A 44 7.40 -12.12 2.29
CA ALA A 44 6.44 -11.09 1.99
C ALA A 44 6.63 -10.54 0.57
N ILE A 45 7.87 -10.31 0.14
CA ILE A 45 8.18 -9.86 -1.21
C ILE A 45 7.70 -10.87 -2.26
N GLU A 46 7.95 -12.16 -2.03
CA GLU A 46 7.48 -13.21 -2.94
C GLU A 46 5.94 -13.23 -3.04
N TYR A 47 5.27 -13.04 -1.91
CA TYR A 47 3.82 -12.94 -1.90
C TYR A 47 3.33 -11.74 -2.74
N VAL A 48 3.95 -10.60 -2.59
CA VAL A 48 3.58 -9.36 -3.30
C VAL A 48 3.77 -9.51 -4.81
N LYS A 49 4.81 -10.23 -5.25
CA LYS A 49 5.05 -10.47 -6.67
C LYS A 49 3.91 -11.23 -7.34
N ASN A 50 3.22 -12.08 -6.59
CA ASN A 50 2.22 -13.01 -7.12
C ASN A 50 0.78 -12.67 -6.70
N ASN A 51 0.57 -11.65 -5.90
CA ASN A 51 -0.74 -11.32 -5.34
C ASN A 51 -0.95 -9.81 -5.30
N GLU A 52 -2.20 -9.39 -5.33
CA GLU A 52 -2.55 -8.00 -5.15
C GLU A 52 -2.64 -7.68 -3.66
N ILE A 53 -2.14 -6.50 -3.30
CA ILE A 53 -2.22 -5.97 -1.95
C ILE A 53 -2.67 -4.51 -2.02
N ASP A 54 -3.33 -4.05 -0.96
CA ASP A 54 -3.89 -2.70 -0.92
C ASP A 54 -3.15 -1.78 0.04
N LEU A 55 -2.46 -2.33 1.03
CA LEU A 55 -1.69 -1.56 2.00
C LEU A 55 -0.64 -2.46 2.64
N VAL A 56 0.52 -1.91 2.96
CA VAL A 56 1.63 -2.62 3.62
C VAL A 56 2.02 -1.93 4.90
N ILE A 57 2.17 -2.72 5.97
CA ILE A 57 2.74 -2.27 7.24
C ILE A 57 4.00 -3.09 7.50
N SER A 58 5.11 -2.43 7.81
CA SER A 58 6.37 -3.11 8.14
C SER A 58 6.98 -2.55 9.42
N ASP A 59 7.52 -3.44 10.24
CA ASP A 59 8.36 -3.03 11.35
C ASP A 59 9.61 -2.33 10.81
N TYR A 60 10.16 -1.39 11.60
CA TYR A 60 11.36 -0.65 11.23
C TYR A 60 12.62 -1.52 11.25
N LEU A 61 12.78 -2.31 12.29
CA LEU A 61 13.95 -3.17 12.48
C LEU A 61 13.59 -4.64 12.35
N MET A 62 14.19 -5.30 11.35
CA MET A 62 14.03 -6.74 11.13
C MET A 62 15.41 -7.36 10.86
N PRO A 63 15.65 -8.62 11.26
CA PRO A 63 16.98 -9.22 11.19
C PRO A 63 17.59 -9.33 9.79
N GLU A 64 16.80 -9.69 8.79
CA GLU A 64 17.32 -9.97 7.45
C GLU A 64 17.35 -8.72 6.55
N MET A 65 16.40 -7.84 6.72
CA MET A 65 16.23 -6.66 5.90
C MET A 65 15.51 -5.62 6.73
N ASP A 66 16.01 -4.40 6.81
CA ASP A 66 15.31 -3.36 7.55
C ASP A 66 13.99 -2.97 6.85
N GLY A 67 13.07 -2.40 7.62
CA GLY A 67 11.75 -2.06 7.11
C GLY A 67 11.76 -1.06 5.97
N LEU A 68 12.69 -0.10 5.98
CA LEU A 68 12.79 0.89 4.92
C LEU A 68 13.22 0.25 3.60
N SER A 69 14.21 -0.63 3.64
CA SER A 69 14.66 -1.37 2.45
C SER A 69 13.55 -2.25 1.90
N PHE A 70 12.84 -2.94 2.79
CA PHE A 70 11.68 -3.74 2.41
C PHE A 70 10.61 -2.88 1.73
N LEU A 71 10.24 -1.75 2.34
CA LEU A 71 9.20 -0.89 1.79
C LEU A 71 9.62 -0.23 0.46
N ASN A 72 10.90 0.03 0.27
CA ASN A 72 11.42 0.50 -1.02
C ASN A 72 11.26 -0.57 -2.10
N THR A 73 11.50 -1.83 -1.76
CA THR A 73 11.27 -2.94 -2.69
C THR A 73 9.79 -3.04 -3.06
N ILE A 74 8.90 -2.89 -2.09
CA ILE A 74 7.46 -2.89 -2.33
C ILE A 74 7.06 -1.71 -3.24
N LYS A 75 7.66 -0.55 -3.05
CA LYS A 75 7.42 0.62 -3.91
C LYS A 75 7.72 0.33 -5.38
N ASP A 76 8.83 -0.37 -5.63
CA ASP A 76 9.22 -0.73 -6.99
C ASP A 76 8.23 -1.73 -7.62
N LEU A 77 7.68 -2.64 -6.81
CA LEU A 77 6.72 -3.65 -7.26
C LEU A 77 5.29 -3.10 -7.40
N LYS A 78 4.87 -2.26 -6.46
CA LYS A 78 3.51 -1.73 -6.36
C LYS A 78 3.56 -0.24 -5.98
N PRO A 79 3.87 0.66 -6.91
CA PRO A 79 4.10 2.09 -6.59
C PRO A 79 2.92 2.80 -5.93
N GLU A 80 1.70 2.39 -6.21
CA GLU A 80 0.48 3.04 -5.71
C GLU A 80 0.08 2.59 -4.32
N VAL A 81 0.66 1.49 -3.80
CA VAL A 81 0.25 0.93 -2.50
C VAL A 81 0.78 1.78 -1.35
N PRO A 82 -0.09 2.23 -0.43
CA PRO A 82 0.38 2.96 0.75
C PRO A 82 1.27 2.07 1.62
N ARG A 83 2.36 2.64 2.07
CA ARG A 83 3.39 1.95 2.86
C ARG A 83 3.51 2.63 4.20
N ILE A 84 3.34 1.87 5.27
CA ILE A 84 3.36 2.35 6.64
C ILE A 84 4.47 1.64 7.40
N ILE A 85 5.20 2.38 8.22
CA ILE A 85 6.24 1.81 9.07
C ILE A 85 5.79 1.83 10.53
N LEU A 86 6.02 0.70 11.24
CA LEU A 86 5.85 0.61 12.68
C LEU A 86 7.20 0.91 13.32
N THR A 87 7.23 1.83 14.26
CA THR A 87 8.48 2.27 14.86
C THR A 87 8.38 2.36 16.37
N GLY A 88 9.46 1.99 17.07
CA GLY A 88 9.59 2.26 18.49
C GLY A 88 10.02 3.71 18.73
N TYR A 89 9.98 4.12 19.98
CA TYR A 89 10.33 5.50 20.37
C TYR A 89 11.74 5.89 19.90
N ALA A 90 12.69 4.98 20.00
CA ALA A 90 14.08 5.26 19.64
C ALA A 90 14.30 5.53 18.16
N ASP A 91 13.43 5.01 17.31
CA ASP A 91 13.58 5.08 15.85
C ASP A 91 12.64 6.10 15.20
N LYS A 92 11.87 6.82 16.00
CA LYS A 92 10.84 7.73 15.53
C LYS A 92 11.39 8.83 14.60
N GLU A 93 12.51 9.44 14.95
CA GLU A 93 13.11 10.51 14.14
C GLU A 93 13.54 10.00 12.76
N ASN A 94 14.11 8.79 12.71
CA ASN A 94 14.50 8.16 11.46
C ASN A 94 13.28 7.83 10.59
N ALA A 95 12.19 7.38 11.21
CA ALA A 95 10.95 7.09 10.51
C ALA A 95 10.32 8.36 9.93
N ILE A 96 10.30 9.46 10.68
CA ILE A 96 9.79 10.75 10.20
C ILE A 96 10.58 11.23 8.99
N LYS A 97 11.90 11.12 9.07
CA LYS A 97 12.78 11.51 7.96
C LYS A 97 12.50 10.65 6.72
N ALA A 98 12.25 9.36 6.90
CA ALA A 98 11.96 8.43 5.82
C ALA A 98 10.65 8.78 5.10
N ILE A 99 9.65 9.30 5.81
CA ILE A 99 8.40 9.75 5.19
C ILE A 99 8.69 10.81 4.13
N ASN A 100 9.57 11.74 4.44
CA ASN A 100 9.93 12.83 3.52
C ASN A 100 10.86 12.37 2.41
N ASP A 101 11.82 11.49 2.71
CA ASP A 101 12.89 11.10 1.77
C ASP A 101 12.47 9.96 0.83
N VAL A 102 11.71 8.97 1.33
CA VAL A 102 11.34 7.77 0.55
C VAL A 102 9.85 7.68 0.23
N GLY A 103 9.08 8.67 0.60
CA GLY A 103 7.67 8.73 0.23
C GLY A 103 6.77 7.73 0.94
N LEU A 104 7.03 7.44 2.21
CA LEU A 104 6.13 6.63 3.01
C LEU A 104 4.83 7.39 3.26
N TYR A 105 3.73 6.64 3.34
CA TYR A 105 2.44 7.24 3.65
C TYR A 105 2.39 7.78 5.08
N GLN A 106 2.82 6.97 6.04
CA GLN A 106 2.75 7.31 7.46
C GLN A 106 3.67 6.42 8.28
N TYR A 107 4.00 6.84 9.50
CA TYR A 107 4.56 5.97 10.53
C TYR A 107 3.54 5.77 11.65
N ILE A 108 3.64 4.65 12.36
CA ILE A 108 2.82 4.36 13.54
C ILE A 108 3.80 3.98 14.65
N GLU A 109 3.68 4.64 15.80
CA GLU A 109 4.53 4.39 16.96
C GLU A 109 4.00 3.26 17.81
N LYS A 110 4.89 2.36 18.23
CA LYS A 110 4.56 1.30 19.19
C LYS A 110 4.69 1.82 20.62
N PRO A 111 3.79 1.53 21.54
CA PRO A 111 2.50 0.88 21.32
C PRO A 111 1.51 1.84 20.66
N TRP A 112 0.71 1.33 19.75
CA TRP A 112 -0.27 2.14 19.03
C TRP A 112 -1.59 2.20 19.77
N ASP A 113 -2.36 3.24 19.49
CA ASP A 113 -3.76 3.35 19.87
C ASP A 113 -4.60 2.66 18.78
N ASN A 114 -5.53 1.80 19.20
CA ASN A 114 -6.34 1.02 18.27
C ASN A 114 -7.22 1.89 17.36
N ASP A 115 -7.82 2.94 17.92
CA ASP A 115 -8.66 3.85 17.13
C ASP A 115 -7.83 4.63 16.11
N ASP A 116 -6.67 5.10 16.51
CA ASP A 116 -5.74 5.79 15.61
C ASP A 116 -5.28 4.87 14.48
N MET A 117 -4.96 3.62 14.81
CA MET A 117 -4.59 2.62 13.81
C MET A 117 -5.68 2.46 12.76
N LEU A 118 -6.93 2.29 13.18
CA LEU A 118 -8.05 2.14 12.25
C LEU A 118 -8.22 3.34 11.34
N ILE A 119 -8.07 4.55 11.88
CA ILE A 119 -8.17 5.79 11.11
C ILE A 119 -7.06 5.86 10.06
N ILE A 120 -5.82 5.57 10.44
CA ILE A 120 -4.67 5.61 9.54
C ILE A 120 -4.83 4.59 8.41
N LEU A 121 -5.24 3.37 8.72
CA LEU A 121 -5.45 2.33 7.71
C LEU A 121 -6.58 2.69 6.77
N ARG A 122 -7.70 3.17 7.29
CA ARG A 122 -8.83 3.59 6.47
C ARG A 122 -8.44 4.70 5.51
N ASN A 123 -7.75 5.72 6.02
CA ASN A 123 -7.32 6.85 5.20
C ASN A 123 -6.33 6.43 4.12
N GLY A 124 -5.39 5.55 4.46
CA GLY A 124 -4.44 5.01 3.48
C GLY A 124 -5.11 4.24 2.37
N LEU A 125 -6.05 3.37 2.72
CA LEU A 125 -6.81 2.57 1.76
C LEU A 125 -7.70 3.45 0.88
N GLU A 126 -8.33 4.47 1.45
CA GLU A 126 -9.15 5.41 0.70
C GLU A 126 -8.31 6.22 -0.28
N ARG A 127 -7.15 6.69 0.15
CA ARG A 127 -6.20 7.39 -0.71
C ARG A 127 -5.76 6.52 -1.89
N ASN A 128 -5.43 5.26 -1.64
CA ASN A 128 -5.03 4.32 -2.68
C ASN A 128 -6.16 4.12 -3.70
N LYS A 129 -7.38 3.95 -3.21
CA LYS A 129 -8.57 3.80 -4.06
C LYS A 129 -8.78 5.01 -4.95
N LEU A 130 -8.64 6.22 -4.41
CA LEU A 130 -8.79 7.46 -5.16
C LEU A 130 -7.68 7.62 -6.20
N LEU A 131 -6.45 7.29 -5.87
CA LEU A 131 -5.32 7.34 -6.82
C LEU A 131 -5.53 6.37 -7.98
N LYS A 132 -5.98 5.15 -7.71
CA LYS A 132 -6.29 4.18 -8.77
C LYS A 132 -7.39 4.68 -9.67
N ARG A 133 -8.45 5.24 -9.10
CA ARG A 133 -9.56 5.80 -9.85
C ARG A 133 -9.11 6.96 -10.73
N LEU A 134 -8.25 7.82 -10.20
CA LEU A 134 -7.68 8.93 -10.95
C LEU A 134 -6.85 8.43 -12.14
N GLN A 135 -5.99 7.43 -11.93
CA GLN A 135 -5.20 6.84 -13.01
C GLN A 135 -6.06 6.24 -14.10
N GLU A 136 -7.13 5.54 -13.73
CA GLU A 136 -8.08 4.97 -14.68
C GLU A 136 -8.77 6.07 -15.50
N LYS A 137 -9.18 7.15 -14.86
CA LYS A 137 -9.81 8.28 -15.55
C LYS A 137 -8.83 9.00 -16.47
N MET A 138 -7.58 9.17 -16.07
CA MET A 138 -6.56 9.76 -16.93
C MET A 138 -6.29 8.89 -18.15
N ALA A 139 -6.25 7.56 -17.99
CA ALA A 139 -6.08 6.64 -19.10
C ALA A 139 -7.26 6.73 -20.09
N GLU A 140 -8.50 6.84 -19.59
CA GLU A 140 -9.68 7.03 -20.42
C GLU A 140 -9.60 8.35 -21.21
N ILE A 141 -9.17 9.43 -20.57
CA ILE A 141 -9.00 10.73 -21.22
C ILE A 141 -7.94 10.66 -22.33
N ASP A 142 -6.80 10.05 -22.04
CA ASP A 142 -5.73 9.89 -23.01
C ASP A 142 -6.17 9.06 -24.21
N SER A 143 -6.90 7.98 -23.97
CA SER A 143 -7.46 7.13 -25.02
C SER A 143 -8.47 7.90 -25.89
N ALA A 144 -9.39 8.63 -25.27
CA ALA A 144 -10.36 9.45 -25.99
C ALA A 144 -9.69 10.54 -26.82
N HIS A 145 -8.64 11.18 -26.28
CA HIS A 145 -7.86 12.18 -26.97
C HIS A 145 -7.15 11.59 -28.20
N SER A 146 -6.57 10.41 -28.06
CA SER A 146 -5.92 9.70 -29.16
C SER A 146 -6.90 9.35 -30.27
N GLU A 147 -8.07 8.83 -29.94
CA GLU A 147 -9.13 8.52 -30.91
C GLU A 147 -9.59 9.76 -31.65
N PHE A 148 -9.79 10.86 -30.92
CA PHE A 148 -10.20 12.14 -31.50
C PHE A 148 -9.14 12.67 -32.48
N SER A 149 -7.88 12.57 -32.10
CA SER A 149 -6.76 12.98 -32.94
C SER A 149 -6.68 12.14 -34.23
N ASP A 150 -6.90 10.85 -34.15
CA ASP A 150 -6.92 9.94 -35.30
C ASP A 150 -8.08 10.27 -36.25
N LEU A 151 -9.26 10.56 -35.69
CA LEU A 151 -10.41 10.98 -36.50
C LEU A 151 -10.15 12.30 -37.24
N GLN A 152 -9.49 13.25 -36.58
CA GLN A 152 -9.09 14.50 -37.22
C GLN A 152 -8.18 14.25 -38.41
N LYS A 153 -7.22 13.34 -38.27
CA LYS A 153 -6.30 12.97 -39.34
C LYS A 153 -7.02 12.33 -40.53
N GLU A 154 -7.99 11.44 -40.24
CA GLU A 154 -8.80 10.81 -41.27
C GLU A 154 -9.64 11.82 -42.03
N ILE A 155 -10.28 12.75 -41.32
CA ILE A 155 -11.08 13.81 -41.93
C ILE A 155 -10.20 14.67 -42.86
N LEU A 156 -9.03 15.06 -42.37
CA LEU A 156 -8.09 15.84 -43.21
C LEU A 156 -7.68 15.10 -44.46
N LYS A 157 -7.42 13.80 -44.40
CA LYS A 157 -7.09 12.98 -45.55
C LYS A 157 -8.23 12.92 -46.56
N THR A 158 -9.48 12.91 -46.08
CA THR A 158 -10.66 12.83 -46.96
C THR A 158 -10.87 14.11 -47.74
N PHE A 159 -10.52 15.26 -47.18
CA PHE A 159 -10.74 16.57 -47.81
C PHE A 159 -9.52 17.15 -48.51
N ILE A 160 -8.41 16.45 -48.51
CA ILE A 160 -7.22 16.83 -49.27
C ILE A 160 -7.10 15.94 -50.49
#